data_6c6b9fe657e64cf4d47d3aa45ab69376
#
_entry.id   6c6b9fe657e64cf4d47d3aa45ab69376
#
_cell.length_a   1.000
_cell.length_b   1.000
_cell.length_c   1.000
_cell.angle_alpha   90.00
_cell.angle_beta   90.00
_cell.angle_gamma   90.00
#
_symmetry.space_group_name_H-M   'P 1'
#
loop_
_entity.id
_entity.type
_entity.pdbx_description
1 polymer ?
#
loop_
_entity_poly.entity_id
_entity_poly.type
_entity_poly.pdbx_seq_one_letter_code
_entity_poly.pdbx_strand_id
1 'polypeptide(L)'
;TPGSRIVNMSSIAAFLPLPGMALYAATKRFVLDLTHGLNEDLHGTGINACAVCPKAMRTGFWDGAGSDEAKGMGFFFGTEDVARVVRKAIHAVQMGRGSVVTSPDMKLACAAFKVMPYGMLCGLTKAALAARRSLAY
;
A
#
# COMPACT_ATOMS: atom_id res chain seq x y z
N THR A 1 3.27 -26.74 -1.83
CA THR A 1 2.34 -27.62 -2.53
C THR A 1 1.67 -26.81 -3.65
N PRO A 2 1.52 -27.36 -4.88
CA PRO A 2 0.75 -26.72 -5.95
C PRO A 2 -0.64 -26.32 -5.47
N GLY A 3 -1.12 -25.14 -5.88
CA GLY A 3 -2.37 -24.56 -5.39
C GLY A 3 -2.24 -23.70 -4.13
N SER A 4 -1.10 -23.70 -3.44
CA SER A 4 -0.85 -22.81 -2.31
C SER A 4 -0.86 -21.34 -2.72
N ARG A 5 -1.26 -20.48 -1.79
CA ARG A 5 -1.34 -19.02 -1.99
C ARG A 5 -0.64 -18.29 -0.85
N ILE A 6 0.20 -17.33 -1.22
CA ILE A 6 0.93 -16.47 -0.29
C ILE A 6 0.30 -15.08 -0.39
N VAL A 7 -0.06 -14.49 0.74
CA VAL A 7 -0.58 -13.12 0.81
C VAL A 7 0.32 -12.27 1.69
N ASN A 8 0.96 -11.28 1.09
CA ASN A 8 1.83 -10.35 1.78
C ASN A 8 1.15 -8.98 1.92
N MET A 9 1.18 -8.42 3.13
CA MET A 9 0.55 -7.13 3.41
C MET A 9 1.51 -5.97 3.17
N SER A 10 1.38 -5.34 2.00
CA SER A 10 2.01 -4.08 1.66
C SER A 10 1.10 -2.89 2.05
N SER A 11 1.11 -1.81 1.30
CA SER A 11 0.31 -0.59 1.49
C SER A 11 0.37 0.26 0.23
N ILE A 12 -0.57 1.20 0.06
CA ILE A 12 -0.43 2.30 -0.91
C ILE A 12 0.81 3.16 -0.63
N ALA A 13 1.31 3.18 0.62
CA ALA A 13 2.56 3.81 1.01
C ALA A 13 3.79 3.32 0.21
N ALA A 14 3.73 2.11 -0.35
CA ALA A 14 4.78 1.56 -1.22
C ALA A 14 5.00 2.37 -2.52
N PHE A 15 4.05 3.20 -2.90
CA PHE A 15 4.08 3.97 -4.15
C PHE A 15 4.48 5.44 -3.97
N LEU A 16 4.67 5.89 -2.73
CA LEU A 16 4.87 7.30 -2.38
C LEU A 16 6.07 7.50 -1.46
N PRO A 17 6.88 8.54 -1.67
CA PRO A 17 7.79 9.03 -0.64
C PRO A 17 6.95 9.72 0.45
N LEU A 18 6.98 9.21 1.68
CA LEU A 18 6.20 9.75 2.78
C LEU A 18 7.13 10.42 3.80
N PRO A 19 7.22 11.76 3.84
CA PRO A 19 7.96 12.45 4.89
C PRO A 19 7.40 12.11 6.28
N GLY A 20 8.28 11.89 7.26
CA GLY A 20 7.93 11.42 8.61
C GLY A 20 7.66 9.91 8.69
N MET A 21 7.42 9.23 7.57
CA MET A 21 7.16 7.80 7.48
C MET A 21 8.06 7.08 6.45
N ALA A 22 9.26 7.61 6.21
CA ALA A 22 10.14 7.09 5.17
C ALA A 22 10.49 5.61 5.37
N LEU A 23 10.81 5.20 6.59
CA LEU A 23 11.11 3.81 6.91
C LEU A 23 9.89 2.89 6.65
N TYR A 24 8.70 3.32 7.07
CA TYR A 24 7.46 2.58 6.82
C TYR A 24 7.22 2.42 5.31
N ALA A 25 7.30 3.50 4.54
CA ALA A 25 7.13 3.46 3.09
C ALA A 25 8.16 2.51 2.43
N ALA A 26 9.42 2.59 2.84
CA ALA A 26 10.49 1.72 2.36
C ALA A 26 10.22 0.24 2.67
N THR A 27 9.78 -0.09 3.89
CA THR A 27 9.43 -1.48 4.24
C THR A 27 8.25 -2.00 3.43
N LYS A 28 7.24 -1.15 3.15
CA LYS A 28 6.08 -1.55 2.34
C LYS A 28 6.44 -1.68 0.86
N ARG A 29 7.37 -0.88 0.36
CA ARG A 29 7.95 -1.04 -0.96
C ARG A 29 8.74 -2.34 -1.07
N PHE A 30 9.59 -2.64 -0.09
CA PHE A 30 10.31 -3.90 -0.01
C PHE A 30 9.36 -5.11 -0.09
N VAL A 31 8.27 -5.12 0.69
CA VAL A 31 7.29 -6.21 0.66
C VAL A 31 6.63 -6.35 -0.72
N LEU A 32 6.33 -5.23 -1.39
CA LEU A 32 5.75 -5.23 -2.74
C LEU A 32 6.71 -5.85 -3.76
N ASP A 33 7.96 -5.37 -3.80
CA ASP A 33 8.96 -5.81 -4.78
C ASP A 33 9.40 -7.26 -4.50
N LEU A 34 9.58 -7.64 -3.22
CA LEU A 34 9.83 -9.03 -2.81
C LEU A 34 8.72 -9.97 -3.30
N THR A 35 7.46 -9.55 -3.17
CA THR A 35 6.32 -10.39 -3.60
C THR A 35 6.29 -10.57 -5.12
N HIS A 36 6.63 -9.53 -5.86
CA HIS A 36 6.75 -9.62 -7.32
C HIS A 36 7.88 -10.57 -7.72
N GLY A 37 9.09 -10.42 -7.13
CA GLY A 37 10.22 -11.32 -7.37
C GLY A 37 9.89 -12.78 -7.02
N LEU A 38 9.28 -12.99 -5.85
CA LEU A 38 8.84 -14.32 -5.42
C LEU A 38 7.85 -14.97 -6.41
N ASN A 39 6.97 -14.19 -7.03
CA ASN A 39 6.06 -14.71 -8.05
C ASN A 39 6.81 -15.21 -9.30
N GLU A 40 7.85 -14.51 -9.71
CA GLU A 40 8.71 -14.96 -10.83
C GLU A 40 9.47 -16.25 -10.46
N ASP A 41 10.03 -16.32 -9.25
CA ASP A 41 10.72 -17.52 -8.75
C ASP A 41 9.78 -18.73 -8.65
N LEU A 42 8.51 -18.50 -8.36
CA LEU A 42 7.48 -19.53 -8.23
C LEU A 42 6.78 -19.87 -9.56
N HIS A 43 7.15 -19.23 -10.65
CA HIS A 43 6.52 -19.48 -11.94
C HIS A 43 6.56 -20.97 -12.32
N GLY A 44 5.46 -21.50 -12.79
CA GLY A 44 5.32 -22.92 -13.17
C GLY A 44 5.14 -23.92 -12.01
N THR A 45 5.27 -23.49 -10.73
CA THR A 45 5.09 -24.39 -9.57
C THR A 45 3.63 -24.60 -9.15
N GLY A 46 2.71 -23.79 -9.69
CA GLY A 46 1.31 -23.75 -9.27
C GLY A 46 1.09 -22.99 -7.96
N ILE A 47 2.13 -22.33 -7.41
CA ILE A 47 2.05 -21.44 -6.24
C ILE A 47 1.99 -19.99 -6.72
N ASN A 48 1.19 -19.16 -6.06
CA ASN A 48 1.09 -17.73 -6.37
C ASN A 48 1.24 -16.89 -5.11
N ALA A 49 1.99 -15.78 -5.23
CA ALA A 49 2.12 -14.76 -4.19
C ALA A 49 1.42 -13.47 -4.61
N CYS A 50 0.73 -12.79 -3.70
CA CYS A 50 0.03 -11.53 -3.95
C CYS A 50 0.35 -10.48 -2.88
N ALA A 51 0.83 -9.32 -3.30
CA ALA A 51 1.00 -8.16 -2.43
C ALA A 51 -0.31 -7.38 -2.35
N VAL A 52 -0.87 -7.24 -1.16
CA VAL A 52 -2.08 -6.45 -0.92
C VAL A 52 -1.69 -5.05 -0.47
N CYS A 53 -2.17 -4.05 -1.20
CA CYS A 53 -1.84 -2.64 -0.99
C CYS A 53 -3.11 -1.84 -0.60
N PRO A 54 -3.56 -1.92 0.66
CA PRO A 54 -4.70 -1.15 1.13
C PRO A 54 -4.34 0.31 1.43
N LYS A 55 -5.36 1.15 1.55
CA LYS A 55 -5.30 2.42 2.28
C LYS A 55 -5.20 2.19 3.80
N ALA A 56 -5.22 3.27 4.58
CA ALA A 56 -5.40 3.14 6.02
C ALA A 56 -6.67 2.34 6.33
N MET A 57 -6.58 1.42 7.27
CA MET A 57 -7.73 0.64 7.75
C MET A 57 -8.01 1.02 9.20
N ARG A 58 -9.28 0.99 9.59
CA ARG A 58 -9.67 1.16 11.01
C ARG A 58 -9.31 -0.09 11.79
N THR A 59 -8.09 -0.12 12.29
CA THR A 59 -7.54 -1.19 13.14
C THR A 59 -6.72 -0.55 14.25
N GLY A 60 -6.45 -1.26 15.33
CA GLY A 60 -5.55 -0.82 16.41
C GLY A 60 -4.08 -0.61 15.99
N PHE A 61 -3.74 -0.83 14.72
CA PHE A 61 -2.38 -0.62 14.20
C PHE A 61 -1.88 0.82 14.41
N TRP A 62 -2.76 1.80 14.25
CA TRP A 62 -2.43 3.21 14.37
C TRP A 62 -2.34 3.69 15.83
N ASP A 63 -2.91 2.94 16.78
CA ASP A 63 -2.89 3.28 18.19
C ASP A 63 -1.48 3.15 18.79
N GLY A 64 -0.68 2.22 18.23
CA GLY A 64 0.73 2.02 18.60
C GLY A 64 1.74 2.81 17.74
N ALA A 65 1.30 3.41 16.64
CA ALA A 65 2.16 4.14 15.70
C ALA A 65 2.33 5.60 16.12
N GLY A 66 2.93 5.91 17.23
CA GLY A 66 3.07 7.19 17.93
C GLY A 66 3.39 8.47 17.13
N SER A 67 3.21 8.51 15.82
CA SER A 67 3.43 9.69 14.99
C SER A 67 2.13 10.30 14.47
N ASP A 68 2.01 11.62 14.52
CA ASP A 68 0.89 12.35 13.96
C ASP A 68 0.82 12.21 12.42
N GLU A 69 1.94 11.93 11.77
CA GLU A 69 2.03 11.63 10.35
C GLU A 69 1.31 10.32 9.99
N ALA A 70 1.41 9.30 10.83
CA ALA A 70 0.70 8.03 10.64
C ALA A 70 -0.82 8.23 10.69
N LYS A 71 -1.32 8.99 11.65
CA LYS A 71 -2.73 9.39 11.75
C LYS A 71 -3.18 10.23 10.53
N GLY A 72 -2.26 11.03 9.99
CA GLY A 72 -2.50 11.87 8.82
C GLY A 72 -2.74 11.12 7.52
N MET A 73 -2.20 9.93 7.37
CA MET A 73 -2.38 9.16 6.14
C MET A 73 -3.83 8.73 5.94
N GLY A 74 -4.53 8.37 7.03
CA GLY A 74 -5.97 8.12 7.00
C GLY A 74 -6.81 9.36 6.67
N PHE A 75 -6.36 10.53 7.07
CA PHE A 75 -7.02 11.80 6.77
C PHE A 75 -6.98 12.12 5.27
N PHE A 76 -5.84 11.96 4.58
CA PHE A 76 -5.71 12.30 3.17
C PHE A 76 -6.34 11.29 2.21
N PHE A 77 -6.13 10.01 2.48
CA PHE A 77 -6.55 8.95 1.56
C PHE A 77 -7.84 8.27 1.99
N GLY A 78 -8.40 8.69 3.14
CA GLY A 78 -9.53 8.01 3.75
C GLY A 78 -9.17 6.63 4.30
N THR A 79 -10.17 5.96 4.85
CA THR A 79 -10.01 4.61 5.42
C THR A 79 -10.78 3.58 4.61
N GLU A 80 -10.31 2.33 4.64
CA GLU A 80 -11.03 1.19 4.08
C GLU A 80 -11.59 0.30 5.19
N ASP A 81 -12.70 -0.35 4.87
CA ASP A 81 -13.26 -1.42 5.69
C ASP A 81 -12.42 -2.69 5.56
N VAL A 82 -12.05 -3.28 6.69
CA VAL A 82 -11.19 -4.46 6.78
C VAL A 82 -11.78 -5.65 6.02
N ALA A 83 -13.07 -5.91 6.19
CA ALA A 83 -13.71 -7.05 5.53
C ALA A 83 -13.72 -6.90 3.99
N ARG A 84 -13.83 -5.65 3.50
CA ARG A 84 -13.73 -5.36 2.07
C ARG A 84 -12.31 -5.61 1.55
N VAL A 85 -11.28 -5.19 2.30
CA VAL A 85 -9.87 -5.43 1.96
C VAL A 85 -9.60 -6.93 1.89
N VAL A 86 -10.02 -7.69 2.89
CA VAL A 86 -9.84 -9.15 2.95
C VAL A 86 -10.51 -9.85 1.75
N ARG A 87 -11.76 -9.52 1.44
CA ARG A 87 -12.45 -10.10 0.27
C ARG A 87 -11.71 -9.83 -1.04
N LYS A 88 -11.20 -8.61 -1.23
CA LYS A 88 -10.43 -8.25 -2.44
C LYS A 88 -9.07 -8.95 -2.49
N ALA A 89 -8.41 -9.12 -1.33
CA ALA A 89 -7.15 -9.85 -1.23
C ALA A 89 -7.33 -11.31 -1.63
N ILE A 90 -8.33 -12.00 -1.06
CA ILE A 90 -8.65 -13.39 -1.37
C ILE A 90 -8.97 -13.54 -2.85
N HIS A 91 -9.84 -12.70 -3.39
CA HIS A 91 -10.19 -12.74 -4.81
C HIS A 91 -8.96 -12.52 -5.72
N ALA A 92 -8.10 -11.54 -5.39
CA ALA A 92 -6.92 -11.24 -6.18
C ALA A 92 -5.93 -12.42 -6.23
N VAL A 93 -5.67 -13.05 -5.08
CA VAL A 93 -4.74 -14.18 -5.02
C VAL A 93 -5.33 -15.44 -5.69
N GLN A 94 -6.64 -15.65 -5.61
CA GLN A 94 -7.32 -16.73 -6.33
C GLN A 94 -7.24 -16.55 -7.85
N MET A 95 -7.28 -15.29 -8.32
CA MET A 95 -7.13 -14.94 -9.74
C MET A 95 -5.65 -14.93 -10.20
N GLY A 96 -4.70 -15.35 -9.38
CA GLY A 96 -3.28 -15.37 -9.71
C GLY A 96 -2.63 -14.00 -9.86
N ARG A 97 -3.19 -12.94 -9.26
CA ARG A 97 -2.60 -11.61 -9.34
C ARG A 97 -1.38 -11.47 -8.44
N GLY A 98 -0.29 -10.90 -8.97
CA GLY A 98 0.93 -10.63 -8.18
C GLY A 98 0.79 -9.47 -7.19
N SER A 99 -0.15 -8.54 -7.43
CA SER A 99 -0.47 -7.48 -6.47
C SER A 99 -1.88 -6.92 -6.67
N VAL A 100 -2.44 -6.30 -5.62
CA VAL A 100 -3.74 -5.63 -5.67
C VAL A 100 -3.75 -4.36 -4.82
N VAL A 101 -4.12 -3.23 -5.43
CA VAL A 101 -4.55 -2.03 -4.71
C VAL A 101 -6.05 -2.18 -4.45
N THR A 102 -6.45 -2.21 -3.19
CA THR A 102 -7.82 -2.58 -2.80
C THR A 102 -8.84 -1.46 -3.05
N SER A 103 -8.39 -0.21 -3.00
CA SER A 103 -9.22 0.98 -3.18
C SER A 103 -9.28 1.40 -4.66
N PRO A 104 -10.47 1.56 -5.27
CA PRO A 104 -10.59 1.92 -6.69
C PRO A 104 -10.00 3.29 -7.02
N ASP A 105 -10.21 4.29 -6.16
CA ASP A 105 -9.66 5.64 -6.27
C ASP A 105 -8.12 5.62 -6.25
N MET A 106 -7.53 4.79 -5.39
CA MET A 106 -6.08 4.66 -5.29
C MET A 106 -5.46 3.82 -6.42
N LYS A 107 -6.22 2.99 -7.12
CA LYS A 107 -5.70 2.24 -8.27
C LYS A 107 -5.17 3.19 -9.36
N LEU A 108 -5.97 4.19 -9.71
CA LEU A 108 -5.58 5.19 -10.72
C LEU A 108 -4.42 6.06 -10.21
N ALA A 109 -4.50 6.52 -8.96
CA ALA A 109 -3.44 7.31 -8.34
C ALA A 109 -2.12 6.53 -8.28
N CYS A 110 -2.11 5.28 -7.80
CA CYS A 110 -0.90 4.45 -7.75
C CYS A 110 -0.33 4.14 -9.14
N ALA A 111 -1.18 4.00 -10.17
CA ALA A 111 -0.72 3.86 -11.55
C ALA A 111 -0.02 5.13 -12.04
N ALA A 112 -0.58 6.31 -11.75
CA ALA A 112 0.04 7.59 -12.06
C ALA A 112 1.36 7.79 -11.30
N PHE A 113 1.44 7.42 -10.03
CA PHE A 113 2.65 7.52 -9.21
C PHE A 113 3.82 6.69 -9.75
N LYS A 114 3.55 5.57 -10.42
CA LYS A 114 4.59 4.71 -11.03
C LYS A 114 5.34 5.39 -12.17
N VAL A 115 4.70 6.31 -12.88
CA VAL A 115 5.27 7.01 -14.04
C VAL A 115 5.69 8.45 -13.73
N MET A 116 5.33 8.94 -12.54
CA MET A 116 5.65 10.30 -12.12
C MET A 116 7.12 10.42 -11.69
N PRO A 117 7.85 11.48 -12.12
CA PRO A 117 9.19 11.74 -11.63
C PRO A 117 9.24 11.85 -10.10
N TYR A 118 10.25 11.26 -9.48
CA TYR A 118 10.35 11.16 -8.01
C TYR A 118 10.32 12.54 -7.31
N GLY A 119 10.94 13.56 -7.91
CA GLY A 119 10.89 14.93 -7.40
C GLY A 119 9.48 15.51 -7.31
N MET A 120 8.61 15.20 -8.29
CA MET A 120 7.20 15.61 -8.29
C MET A 120 6.42 14.89 -7.18
N LEU A 121 6.67 13.59 -6.98
CA LEU A 121 6.07 12.83 -5.88
C LEU A 121 6.46 13.41 -4.52
N CYS A 122 7.74 13.77 -4.33
CA CYS A 122 8.21 14.44 -3.12
C CYS A 122 7.53 15.81 -2.90
N GLY A 123 7.37 16.58 -3.96
CA GLY A 123 6.65 17.87 -3.92
C GLY A 123 5.19 17.70 -3.50
N LEU A 124 4.49 16.74 -4.13
CA LEU A 124 3.09 16.43 -3.85
C LEU A 124 2.88 16.02 -2.38
N THR A 125 3.70 15.10 -1.87
CA THR A 125 3.59 14.60 -0.49
C THR A 125 3.93 15.67 0.54
N LYS A 126 4.92 16.55 0.26
CA LYS A 126 5.22 17.70 1.09
C LYS A 126 4.08 18.71 1.13
N ALA A 127 3.50 19.05 -0.03
CA ALA A 127 2.37 19.96 -0.13
C ALA A 127 1.15 19.42 0.62
N ALA A 128 0.85 18.14 0.49
CA ALA A 128 -0.23 17.47 1.21
C ALA A 128 -0.03 17.56 2.74
N LEU A 129 1.18 17.32 3.24
CA LEU A 129 1.49 17.45 4.67
C LEU A 129 1.42 18.89 5.17
N ALA A 130 1.86 19.86 4.38
CA ALA A 130 1.78 21.29 4.73
C ALA A 130 0.31 21.74 4.84
N ALA A 131 -0.53 21.36 3.87
CA ALA A 131 -1.96 21.66 3.89
C ALA A 131 -2.65 21.09 5.15
N ARG A 132 -2.26 19.89 5.59
CA ARG A 132 -2.78 19.30 6.83
C ARG A 132 -2.42 20.14 8.06
N ARG A 133 -1.15 20.58 8.16
CA ARG A 133 -0.70 21.38 9.32
C ARG A 133 -1.46 22.70 9.42
N SER A 134 -1.84 23.30 8.29
CA SER A 134 -2.62 24.54 8.27
C SER A 134 -4.10 24.35 8.62
N LEU A 135 -4.65 23.12 8.52
CA LEU A 135 -6.04 22.79 8.88
C LEU A 135 -6.17 22.32 10.34
N ALA A 136 -5.06 22.08 11.03
CA ALA A 136 -5.02 21.62 12.42
C ALA A 136 -4.93 22.78 13.45
N TYR A 137 -4.91 24.04 12.96
CA TYR A 137 -4.99 25.28 13.73
C TYR A 137 -6.30 26.02 13.40
#